data_ae6eeed8eb7a7061c0db1a0787c681ec
#
_entry.id   ae6eeed8eb7a7061c0db1a0787c681ec
#
_cell.length_a   1.000
_cell.length_b   1.000
_cell.length_c   1.000
_cell.angle_alpha   90.00
_cell.angle_beta   90.00
_cell.angle_gamma   90.00
#
_symmetry.space_group_name_H-M   'P 1'
#
loop_
_entity.id
_entity.type
_entity.pdbx_description
1 polymer ?
#
loop_
_entity_poly.entity_id
_entity_poly.type
_entity_poly.pdbx_seq_one_letter_code
_entity_poly.pdbx_strand_id
1 'polypeptide(L)'
;MTKTIKEDPVLLAIAVLNHNEGARFANEAIKLGLNGGVVSPATGLIGSPLLNLLSIRHDRRDFVMIFERESVLIPALKSLVNSFKMDLPNHGIVFVLKTGFQLSRDYILENNDWNETEADYQLMVLSFKHGRATEIVQKINQVSTAGATIFTGKGESILERQQMMGLVFAPQKDVILSVVESDQVPDVFTVMENSYQCTQTKGMSVLSIDIHNFSRNRSLTPLKTDSEREILISIVSEELEEEYIKIMKKHRMNGGTSLKGHGSVSPEMMKKIFNITVNPQKKILFTIDTTKKIEAAYHDILSSAKMNEAHKGVYLTIPVHAAYGLYQEN
;
A
#
# COMPACT_ATOMS: atom_id res chain seq x y z
N MET A 1 -16.82 -35.26 -14.55
CA MET A 1 -15.62 -34.83 -13.80
C MET A 1 -15.32 -33.40 -14.22
N THR A 2 -15.89 -32.45 -13.52
CA THR A 2 -15.67 -31.01 -13.72
C THR A 2 -14.29 -30.72 -13.13
N LYS A 3 -13.29 -30.41 -13.97
CA LYS A 3 -12.01 -29.89 -13.51
C LYS A 3 -12.30 -28.55 -12.83
N THR A 4 -12.21 -28.49 -11.53
CA THR A 4 -12.14 -27.24 -10.78
C THR A 4 -10.95 -26.47 -11.35
N ILE A 5 -11.23 -25.39 -12.07
CA ILE A 5 -10.19 -24.45 -12.51
C ILE A 5 -9.65 -23.88 -11.20
N LYS A 6 -8.40 -24.16 -10.90
CA LYS A 6 -7.72 -23.60 -9.73
C LYS A 6 -7.68 -22.10 -9.98
N GLU A 7 -8.38 -21.33 -9.18
CA GLU A 7 -8.36 -19.89 -9.26
C GLU A 7 -6.91 -19.40 -9.20
N ASP A 8 -6.55 -18.49 -10.10
CA ASP A 8 -5.24 -17.84 -10.16
C ASP A 8 -5.42 -16.37 -9.75
N PRO A 9 -5.50 -16.12 -8.42
CA PRO A 9 -5.84 -14.81 -7.90
C PRO A 9 -4.74 -13.81 -8.24
N VAL A 10 -5.14 -12.55 -8.32
CA VAL A 10 -4.16 -11.46 -8.38
C VAL A 10 -3.72 -11.10 -6.98
N LEU A 11 -2.44 -10.84 -6.83
CA LEU A 11 -1.79 -10.49 -5.59
C LEU A 11 -1.09 -9.14 -5.75
N LEU A 12 -0.96 -8.39 -4.66
CA LEU A 12 -0.15 -7.17 -4.58
C LEU A 12 1.17 -7.48 -3.86
N ALA A 13 2.28 -7.40 -4.57
CA ALA A 13 3.62 -7.42 -3.97
C ALA A 13 4.08 -5.99 -3.65
N ILE A 14 4.62 -5.80 -2.47
CA ILE A 14 5.26 -4.57 -2.03
C ILE A 14 6.69 -4.89 -1.66
N ALA A 15 7.65 -4.26 -2.35
CA ALA A 15 9.07 -4.37 -2.06
C ALA A 15 9.61 -3.06 -1.48
N VAL A 16 10.41 -3.17 -0.43
CA VAL A 16 11.18 -2.07 0.14
C VAL A 16 12.66 -2.36 -0.06
N LEU A 17 13.31 -1.52 -0.84
CA LEU A 17 14.66 -1.74 -1.36
C LEU A 17 15.60 -0.63 -0.89
N ASN A 18 16.89 -0.84 -1.06
CA ASN A 18 17.87 0.22 -0.90
C ASN A 18 17.64 1.32 -1.95
N HIS A 19 18.04 2.53 -1.61
CA HIS A 19 17.91 3.68 -2.50
C HIS A 19 18.55 3.44 -3.87
N ASN A 20 17.85 3.84 -4.93
CA ASN A 20 18.19 3.64 -6.35
C ASN A 20 18.09 2.19 -6.85
N GLU A 21 17.54 1.26 -6.08
CA GLU A 21 17.32 -0.12 -6.54
C GLU A 21 15.90 -0.36 -7.09
N GLY A 22 14.93 0.50 -6.79
CA GLY A 22 13.53 0.31 -7.17
C GLY A 22 13.31 0.20 -8.68
N ALA A 23 13.91 1.09 -9.47
CA ALA A 23 13.80 1.05 -10.92
C ALA A 23 14.47 -0.21 -11.51
N ARG A 24 15.63 -0.64 -10.95
CA ARG A 24 16.30 -1.89 -11.35
C ARG A 24 15.43 -3.09 -11.03
N PHE A 25 14.82 -3.12 -9.84
CA PHE A 25 13.92 -4.19 -9.43
C PHE A 25 12.70 -4.31 -10.36
N ALA A 26 12.05 -3.20 -10.66
CA ALA A 26 10.92 -3.17 -11.58
C ALA A 26 11.32 -3.60 -13.01
N ASN A 27 12.53 -3.25 -13.47
CA ASN A 27 13.05 -3.69 -14.76
C ASN A 27 13.31 -5.20 -14.81
N GLU A 28 13.90 -5.77 -13.78
CA GLU A 28 14.10 -7.22 -13.69
C GLU A 28 12.76 -7.96 -13.57
N ALA A 29 11.80 -7.40 -12.83
CA ALA A 29 10.43 -7.91 -12.75
C ALA A 29 9.78 -8.01 -14.15
N ILE A 30 9.92 -6.98 -14.97
CA ILE A 30 9.44 -6.96 -16.37
C ILE A 30 10.09 -8.08 -17.20
N LYS A 31 11.39 -8.31 -17.07
CA LYS A 31 12.08 -9.40 -17.78
C LYS A 31 11.58 -10.78 -17.38
N LEU A 32 11.07 -10.92 -16.17
CA LEU A 32 10.49 -12.15 -15.64
C LEU A 32 9.00 -12.30 -15.98
N GLY A 33 8.44 -11.40 -16.80
CA GLY A 33 7.06 -11.48 -17.29
C GLY A 33 6.04 -10.69 -16.48
N LEU A 34 6.46 -9.92 -15.48
CA LEU A 34 5.55 -9.04 -14.74
C LEU A 34 5.27 -7.76 -15.55
N ASN A 35 4.10 -7.18 -15.37
CA ASN A 35 3.69 -5.97 -16.10
C ASN A 35 4.41 -4.68 -15.66
N GLY A 36 5.27 -4.78 -14.64
CA GLY A 36 5.93 -3.63 -14.02
C GLY A 36 5.22 -3.15 -12.77
N GLY A 37 5.52 -1.94 -12.32
CA GLY A 37 4.98 -1.45 -11.05
C GLY A 37 5.10 0.07 -10.87
N VAL A 38 4.78 0.53 -9.67
CA VAL A 38 4.96 1.91 -9.24
C VAL A 38 6.12 1.96 -8.26
N VAL A 39 7.10 2.80 -8.55
CA VAL A 39 8.28 3.04 -7.69
C VAL A 39 8.14 4.42 -7.04
N SER A 40 8.20 4.46 -5.71
CA SER A 40 8.12 5.70 -4.93
C SER A 40 9.30 5.82 -3.98
N PRO A 41 9.87 7.03 -3.78
CA PRO A 41 10.86 7.24 -2.75
C PRO A 41 10.25 7.05 -1.37
N ALA A 42 11.00 6.39 -0.50
CA ALA A 42 10.60 6.07 0.85
C ALA A 42 11.74 6.34 1.86
N THR A 43 11.44 6.17 3.13
CA THR A 43 12.40 6.32 4.22
C THR A 43 12.23 5.18 5.21
N GLY A 44 13.31 4.56 5.63
CA GLY A 44 13.31 3.59 6.73
C GLY A 44 13.03 4.28 8.07
N LEU A 45 12.12 3.72 8.87
CA LEU A 45 11.71 4.31 10.16
C LEU A 45 12.63 3.93 11.31
N ILE A 46 13.24 2.74 11.26
CA ILE A 46 14.08 2.21 12.33
C ILE A 46 15.46 1.94 11.71
N GLY A 47 16.38 2.87 11.94
CA GLY A 47 17.76 2.72 11.49
C GLY A 47 18.54 1.74 12.38
N SER A 48 19.68 1.24 11.87
CA SER A 48 20.61 0.47 12.68
C SER A 48 21.06 1.29 13.90
N PRO A 49 21.44 0.66 15.02
CA PRO A 49 21.96 1.35 16.20
C PRO A 49 23.13 2.31 15.86
N LEU A 50 23.96 1.94 14.88
CA LEU A 50 25.10 2.74 14.42
C LEU A 50 24.66 4.02 13.70
N LEU A 51 23.63 3.95 12.84
CA LEU A 51 23.08 5.13 12.14
C LEU A 51 22.39 6.09 13.12
N ASN A 52 21.74 5.55 14.15
CA ASN A 52 21.15 6.34 15.23
C ASN A 52 22.21 7.09 16.04
N LEU A 53 23.37 6.46 16.29
CA LEU A 53 24.52 7.09 16.96
C LEU A 53 25.08 8.27 16.16
N LEU A 54 25.05 8.17 14.83
CA LEU A 54 25.51 9.21 13.91
C LEU A 54 24.43 10.28 13.63
N SER A 55 23.30 10.27 14.32
CA SER A 55 22.16 11.15 14.10
C SER A 55 21.58 11.07 12.67
N ILE A 56 21.88 10.03 11.92
CA ILE A 56 21.30 9.76 10.60
C ILE A 56 19.93 9.10 10.83
N ARG A 57 18.90 9.93 10.94
CA ARG A 57 17.53 9.49 11.30
C ARG A 57 16.76 8.84 10.17
N HIS A 58 17.19 9.00 8.92
CA HIS A 58 16.40 8.60 7.75
C HIS A 58 17.27 7.86 6.74
N ASP A 59 17.07 6.57 6.66
CA ASP A 59 17.66 5.73 5.63
C ASP A 59 16.76 5.79 4.37
N ARG A 60 17.31 6.29 3.27
CA ARG A 60 16.58 6.39 1.99
C ARG A 60 16.31 5.01 1.45
N ARG A 61 15.06 4.78 1.06
CA ARG A 61 14.57 3.53 0.47
C ARG A 61 13.77 3.80 -0.79
N ASP A 62 13.63 2.78 -1.59
CA ASP A 62 12.67 2.75 -2.69
C ASP A 62 11.54 1.78 -2.32
N PHE A 63 10.32 2.24 -2.49
CA PHE A 63 9.10 1.47 -2.27
C PHE A 63 8.52 1.10 -3.64
N VAL A 64 8.32 -0.18 -3.88
CA VAL A 64 7.85 -0.69 -5.17
C VAL A 64 6.57 -1.48 -4.95
N MET A 65 5.52 -1.17 -5.73
CA MET A 65 4.28 -1.93 -5.77
C MET A 65 4.13 -2.60 -7.13
N ILE A 66 3.87 -3.90 -7.14
CA ILE A 66 3.60 -4.70 -8.34
C ILE A 66 2.39 -5.57 -8.05
N PHE A 67 1.43 -5.61 -8.94
CA PHE A 67 0.32 -6.55 -8.87
C PHE A 67 0.31 -7.44 -10.11
N GLU A 68 0.07 -8.73 -9.89
CA GLU A 68 0.09 -9.75 -10.94
C GLU A 68 -0.62 -11.03 -10.46
N ARG A 69 -0.99 -11.91 -11.36
CA ARG A 69 -1.53 -13.23 -11.03
C ARG A 69 -0.52 -14.04 -10.22
N GLU A 70 -1.02 -14.80 -9.24
CA GLU A 70 -0.18 -15.60 -8.34
C GLU A 70 0.77 -16.52 -9.09
N SER A 71 0.29 -17.18 -10.14
CA SER A 71 1.08 -18.12 -10.96
C SER A 71 2.30 -17.48 -11.64
N VAL A 72 2.26 -16.17 -11.89
CA VAL A 72 3.37 -15.41 -12.50
C VAL A 72 4.16 -14.68 -11.42
N LEU A 73 3.47 -14.05 -10.47
CA LEU A 73 4.08 -13.23 -9.43
C LEU A 73 5.04 -14.03 -8.53
N ILE A 74 4.55 -15.14 -7.95
CA ILE A 74 5.33 -15.89 -6.95
C ILE A 74 6.64 -16.47 -7.53
N PRO A 75 6.66 -17.11 -8.71
CA PRO A 75 7.92 -17.55 -9.32
C PRO A 75 8.88 -16.38 -9.63
N ALA A 76 8.35 -15.26 -10.15
CA ALA A 76 9.16 -14.08 -10.44
C ALA A 76 9.76 -13.47 -9.16
N LEU A 77 8.97 -13.36 -8.07
CA LEU A 77 9.46 -12.88 -6.79
C LEU A 77 10.59 -13.75 -6.22
N LYS A 78 10.49 -15.06 -6.30
CA LYS A 78 11.58 -15.97 -5.88
C LYS A 78 12.88 -15.68 -6.63
N SER A 79 12.79 -15.44 -7.94
CA SER A 79 13.96 -15.08 -8.76
C SER A 79 14.51 -13.70 -8.38
N LEU A 80 13.64 -12.71 -8.12
CA LEU A 80 14.03 -11.37 -7.68
C LEU A 80 14.69 -11.39 -6.30
N VAL A 81 14.13 -12.12 -5.34
CA VAL A 81 14.68 -12.29 -3.98
C VAL A 81 16.12 -12.80 -4.06
N ASN A 82 16.37 -13.81 -4.91
CA ASN A 82 17.72 -14.33 -5.12
C ASN A 82 18.65 -13.31 -5.81
N SER A 83 18.18 -12.63 -6.86
CA SER A 83 18.98 -11.65 -7.64
C SER A 83 19.36 -10.41 -6.82
N PHE A 84 18.50 -10.00 -5.89
CA PHE A 84 18.72 -8.89 -4.98
C PHE A 84 19.29 -9.30 -3.62
N LYS A 85 19.57 -10.62 -3.44
CA LYS A 85 20.14 -11.18 -2.21
C LYS A 85 19.34 -10.80 -0.95
N MET A 86 18.00 -10.83 -1.06
CA MET A 86 17.13 -10.40 0.04
C MET A 86 17.11 -11.38 1.23
N ASP A 87 17.72 -12.54 1.09
CA ASP A 87 18.04 -13.48 2.16
C ASP A 87 19.13 -12.94 3.11
N LEU A 88 19.88 -11.91 2.68
CA LEU A 88 20.89 -11.25 3.51
C LEU A 88 20.30 -10.01 4.21
N PRO A 89 20.77 -9.69 5.43
CA PRO A 89 20.33 -8.51 6.16
C PRO A 89 20.53 -7.23 5.35
N ASN A 90 19.58 -6.29 5.43
CA ASN A 90 19.61 -4.98 4.78
C ASN A 90 19.61 -4.97 3.24
N HIS A 91 19.29 -6.09 2.59
CA HIS A 91 19.17 -6.17 1.12
C HIS A 91 17.76 -5.89 0.60
N GLY A 92 16.82 -5.58 1.48
CA GLY A 92 15.43 -5.30 1.15
C GLY A 92 14.47 -6.37 1.67
N ILE A 93 13.20 -6.07 1.58
CA ILE A 93 12.10 -6.97 1.95
C ILE A 93 11.05 -6.96 0.85
N VAL A 94 10.37 -8.09 0.66
CA VAL A 94 9.15 -8.16 -0.17
C VAL A 94 8.08 -8.84 0.65
N PHE A 95 6.88 -8.29 0.62
CA PHE A 95 5.69 -8.93 1.17
C PHE A 95 4.54 -8.86 0.18
N VAL A 96 3.65 -9.84 0.28
CA VAL A 96 2.57 -10.07 -0.68
C VAL A 96 1.24 -10.05 0.07
N LEU A 97 0.28 -9.30 -0.48
CA LEU A 97 -1.07 -9.19 0.03
C LEU A 97 -2.05 -9.82 -0.97
N LYS A 98 -3.07 -10.49 -0.47
CA LYS A 98 -4.20 -10.93 -1.30
C LYS A 98 -5.03 -9.72 -1.68
N THR A 99 -5.46 -9.65 -2.94
CA THR A 99 -6.42 -8.64 -3.39
C THR A 99 -7.81 -9.27 -3.48
N GLY A 100 -8.84 -8.49 -3.20
CA GLY A 100 -10.22 -8.88 -3.42
C GLY A 100 -10.59 -8.64 -4.88
N PHE A 101 -10.92 -7.39 -5.21
CA PHE A 101 -11.28 -6.99 -6.56
C PHE A 101 -10.18 -6.21 -7.24
N GLN A 102 -10.19 -6.25 -8.57
CA GLN A 102 -9.34 -5.40 -9.36
C GLN A 102 -9.98 -5.02 -10.69
N LEU A 103 -9.61 -3.85 -11.15
CA LEU A 103 -9.99 -3.30 -12.42
C LEU A 103 -8.75 -2.69 -13.06
N SER A 104 -8.31 -3.25 -14.16
CA SER A 104 -7.24 -2.73 -15.00
C SER A 104 -7.39 -3.27 -16.40
N ARG A 105 -6.65 -2.71 -17.36
CA ARG A 105 -6.70 -3.15 -18.76
C ARG A 105 -6.35 -4.62 -18.95
N ASP A 106 -5.39 -5.10 -18.16
CA ASP A 106 -4.83 -6.44 -18.33
C ASP A 106 -5.54 -7.49 -17.46
N TYR A 107 -6.40 -7.02 -16.54
CA TYR A 107 -7.14 -7.88 -15.61
C TYR A 107 -8.56 -7.36 -15.45
N ILE A 108 -9.49 -8.11 -15.98
CA ILE A 108 -10.91 -7.97 -15.69
C ILE A 108 -11.27 -9.20 -14.86
N LEU A 109 -11.71 -9.01 -13.63
CA LEU A 109 -12.32 -10.11 -12.89
C LEU A 109 -13.66 -10.39 -13.54
N GLU A 110 -13.74 -11.52 -14.25
CA GLU A 110 -14.98 -11.98 -14.87
C GLU A 110 -16.01 -12.47 -13.83
N ASN A 111 -15.61 -12.66 -12.57
CA ASN A 111 -16.50 -13.14 -11.52
C ASN A 111 -17.01 -11.96 -10.68
N ASN A 112 -18.32 -11.75 -10.80
CA ASN A 112 -19.10 -10.77 -10.02
C ASN A 112 -19.40 -11.24 -8.58
N ASP A 113 -18.57 -12.05 -7.95
CA ASP A 113 -18.78 -12.50 -6.58
C ASP A 113 -18.33 -11.45 -5.57
N TRP A 114 -18.97 -10.26 -5.67
CA TRP A 114 -18.78 -9.13 -4.76
C TRP A 114 -19.10 -9.43 -3.30
N ASN A 115 -19.69 -10.61 -3.03
CA ASN A 115 -20.28 -10.96 -1.74
C ASN A 115 -19.43 -11.92 -0.90
N GLU A 116 -18.21 -12.28 -1.33
CA GLU A 116 -17.41 -13.30 -0.61
C GLU A 116 -16.47 -12.74 0.46
N THR A 117 -16.45 -11.42 0.69
CA THR A 117 -15.61 -10.88 1.77
C THR A 117 -16.36 -10.87 3.11
N GLU A 118 -15.70 -11.37 4.16
CA GLU A 118 -16.15 -11.23 5.54
C GLU A 118 -15.64 -9.91 6.18
N ALA A 119 -14.85 -9.11 5.45
CA ALA A 119 -14.33 -7.85 5.94
C ALA A 119 -15.37 -6.74 5.90
N ASP A 120 -15.55 -6.00 6.99
CA ASP A 120 -16.42 -4.82 7.02
C ASP A 120 -15.86 -3.66 6.19
N TYR A 121 -14.54 -3.59 6.04
CA TYR A 121 -13.82 -2.54 5.32
C TYR A 121 -12.77 -3.12 4.38
N GLN A 122 -12.56 -2.42 3.26
CA GLN A 122 -11.50 -2.72 2.32
C GLN A 122 -10.61 -1.50 2.07
N LEU A 123 -9.31 -1.74 1.89
CA LEU A 123 -8.37 -0.75 1.40
C LEU A 123 -8.42 -0.71 -0.12
N MET A 124 -8.94 0.37 -0.67
CA MET A 124 -8.85 0.66 -2.10
C MET A 124 -7.47 1.24 -2.42
N VAL A 125 -6.79 0.64 -3.38
CA VAL A 125 -5.51 1.12 -3.93
C VAL A 125 -5.73 1.45 -5.40
N LEU A 126 -5.64 2.74 -5.74
CA LEU A 126 -5.88 3.21 -7.10
C LEU A 126 -4.60 3.87 -7.62
N SER A 127 -4.16 3.48 -8.81
CA SER A 127 -2.99 4.07 -9.48
C SER A 127 -3.39 4.70 -10.79
N PHE A 128 -3.05 5.98 -10.97
CA PHE A 128 -3.43 6.79 -12.14
C PHE A 128 -2.29 7.69 -12.59
N LYS A 129 -2.42 8.25 -13.78
CA LYS A 129 -1.53 9.29 -14.26
C LYS A 129 -1.56 10.49 -13.31
N HIS A 130 -0.40 11.03 -13.00
CA HIS A 130 -0.22 12.16 -12.09
C HIS A 130 -1.10 13.38 -12.47
N GLY A 131 -1.62 14.04 -11.43
CA GLY A 131 -2.45 15.24 -11.55
C GLY A 131 -3.96 14.98 -11.62
N ARG A 132 -4.42 13.72 -11.53
CA ARG A 132 -5.85 13.38 -11.56
C ARG A 132 -6.44 12.98 -10.21
N ALA A 133 -5.62 12.91 -9.16
CA ALA A 133 -6.04 12.37 -7.87
C ALA A 133 -7.25 13.10 -7.27
N THR A 134 -7.29 14.43 -7.31
CA THR A 134 -8.40 15.22 -6.76
C THR A 134 -9.73 14.92 -7.45
N GLU A 135 -9.73 14.84 -8.78
CA GLU A 135 -10.91 14.50 -9.59
C GLU A 135 -11.42 13.11 -9.25
N ILE A 136 -10.49 12.13 -9.15
CA ILE A 136 -10.81 10.74 -8.84
C ILE A 136 -11.42 10.61 -7.45
N VAL A 137 -10.81 11.27 -6.44
CA VAL A 137 -11.37 11.28 -5.08
C VAL A 137 -12.75 11.89 -5.03
N GLN A 138 -13.02 12.97 -5.78
CA GLN A 138 -14.35 13.54 -5.89
C GLN A 138 -15.37 12.55 -6.46
N LYS A 139 -14.96 11.71 -7.40
CA LYS A 139 -15.82 10.64 -7.94
C LYS A 139 -16.09 9.54 -6.91
N ILE A 140 -15.06 9.09 -6.19
CA ILE A 140 -15.22 8.13 -5.08
C ILE A 140 -16.19 8.68 -4.03
N ASN A 141 -16.08 9.96 -3.68
CA ASN A 141 -16.93 10.60 -2.68
C ASN A 141 -18.40 10.78 -3.11
N GLN A 142 -18.76 10.49 -4.36
CA GLN A 142 -20.15 10.44 -4.80
C GLN A 142 -20.87 9.16 -4.33
N VAL A 143 -20.12 8.09 -4.09
CA VAL A 143 -20.64 6.76 -3.73
C VAL A 143 -20.10 6.24 -2.41
N SER A 144 -19.16 6.94 -1.78
CA SER A 144 -18.54 6.57 -0.51
C SER A 144 -18.22 7.80 0.32
N THR A 145 -18.28 7.66 1.66
CA THR A 145 -17.87 8.71 2.61
C THR A 145 -16.38 8.64 2.99
N ALA A 146 -15.62 7.83 2.28
CA ALA A 146 -14.22 7.53 2.57
C ALA A 146 -13.30 8.74 2.38
N GLY A 147 -12.39 8.95 3.33
CA GLY A 147 -11.25 9.83 3.13
C GLY A 147 -10.19 9.14 2.28
N ALA A 148 -9.39 9.93 1.57
CA ALA A 148 -8.30 9.39 0.77
C ALA A 148 -6.96 10.04 1.10
N THR A 149 -5.89 9.28 0.94
CA THR A 149 -4.50 9.73 1.05
C THR A 149 -3.78 9.43 -0.25
N ILE A 150 -3.04 10.41 -0.73
CA ILE A 150 -2.41 10.37 -2.05
C ILE A 150 -0.90 10.43 -1.87
N PHE A 151 -0.17 9.58 -2.57
CA PHE A 151 1.27 9.70 -2.74
C PHE A 151 1.66 9.54 -4.21
N THR A 152 2.86 10.01 -4.56
CA THR A 152 3.33 10.03 -5.95
C THR A 152 4.48 9.06 -6.13
N GLY A 153 4.48 8.36 -7.26
CA GLY A 153 5.54 7.47 -7.69
C GLY A 153 5.83 7.61 -9.19
N LYS A 154 6.75 6.79 -9.68
CA LYS A 154 7.03 6.64 -11.11
C LYS A 154 6.48 5.31 -11.59
N GLY A 155 5.75 5.31 -12.70
CA GLY A 155 5.27 4.10 -13.34
C GLY A 155 6.40 3.41 -14.12
N GLU A 156 6.71 2.20 -13.75
CA GLU A 156 7.72 1.38 -14.42
C GLU A 156 7.04 0.17 -15.08
N SER A 157 6.33 0.40 -16.17
CA SER A 157 5.70 -0.69 -16.93
C SER A 157 6.13 -0.68 -18.39
N ILE A 158 6.09 -1.84 -19.05
CA ILE A 158 6.37 -1.97 -20.50
C ILE A 158 5.41 -1.07 -21.31
N LEU A 159 4.16 -1.01 -20.90
CA LEU A 159 3.10 -0.32 -21.60
C LEU A 159 3.15 1.22 -21.46
N GLU A 160 3.83 1.71 -20.41
CA GLU A 160 3.83 3.12 -20.06
C GLU A 160 5.13 3.84 -20.40
N ARG A 161 6.22 3.09 -20.65
CA ARG A 161 7.50 3.69 -21.04
C ARG A 161 7.36 4.39 -22.36
N GLN A 162 7.49 5.70 -22.35
CA GLN A 162 7.55 6.51 -23.56
C GLN A 162 9.00 6.73 -23.95
N GLN A 163 9.33 6.36 -25.18
CA GLN A 163 10.60 6.76 -25.80
C GLN A 163 10.41 8.14 -26.47
N MET A 164 11.09 9.14 -25.95
CA MET A 164 11.15 10.46 -26.59
C MET A 164 12.63 10.79 -26.85
N MET A 165 13.00 10.99 -28.10
CA MET A 165 14.38 11.30 -28.53
C MET A 165 15.45 10.29 -28.02
N GLY A 166 15.13 9.00 -27.96
CA GLY A 166 16.05 7.97 -27.48
C GLY A 166 16.17 7.85 -25.96
N LEU A 167 15.44 8.66 -25.19
CA LEU A 167 15.38 8.57 -23.75
C LEU A 167 14.11 7.84 -23.30
N VAL A 168 14.25 6.95 -22.31
CA VAL A 168 13.11 6.26 -21.69
C VAL A 168 12.64 7.05 -20.49
N PHE A 169 11.40 7.52 -20.52
CA PHE A 169 10.77 8.24 -19.43
C PHE A 169 9.77 7.35 -18.70
N ALA A 170 9.91 7.24 -17.39
CA ALA A 170 8.92 6.65 -16.51
C ALA A 170 7.88 7.73 -16.15
N PRO A 171 6.58 7.57 -16.51
CA PRO A 171 5.57 8.57 -16.23
C PRO A 171 5.33 8.69 -14.71
N GLN A 172 5.07 9.91 -14.25
CA GLN A 172 4.61 10.11 -12.89
C GLN A 172 3.19 9.58 -12.69
N LYS A 173 2.95 8.98 -11.53
CA LYS A 173 1.67 8.43 -11.11
C LYS A 173 1.28 8.96 -9.74
N ASP A 174 -0.01 9.14 -9.55
CA ASP A 174 -0.60 9.25 -8.23
C ASP A 174 -1.14 7.89 -7.81
N VAL A 175 -0.89 7.55 -6.56
CA VAL A 175 -1.48 6.39 -5.89
C VAL A 175 -2.40 6.90 -4.79
N ILE A 176 -3.64 6.47 -4.83
CA ILE A 176 -4.67 6.82 -3.87
C ILE A 176 -4.91 5.62 -2.97
N LEU A 177 -4.86 5.85 -1.66
CA LEU A 177 -5.27 4.91 -0.62
C LEU A 177 -6.55 5.43 0.01
N SER A 178 -7.61 4.63 -0.03
CA SER A 178 -8.91 4.97 0.54
C SER A 178 -9.50 3.77 1.25
N VAL A 179 -9.94 3.94 2.50
CA VAL A 179 -10.63 2.87 3.25
C VAL A 179 -12.12 3.05 3.03
N VAL A 180 -12.75 2.02 2.46
CA VAL A 180 -14.15 2.02 2.03
C VAL A 180 -14.89 0.89 2.75
N GLU A 181 -16.15 1.10 3.13
CA GLU A 181 -17.02 0.03 3.61
C GLU A 181 -17.22 -1.01 2.49
N SER A 182 -17.21 -2.28 2.85
CA SER A 182 -17.18 -3.36 1.84
C SER A 182 -18.40 -3.37 0.93
N ASP A 183 -19.56 -2.95 1.43
CA ASP A 183 -20.79 -2.81 0.65
C ASP A 183 -20.75 -1.68 -0.39
N GLN A 184 -19.87 -0.65 -0.20
CA GLN A 184 -19.68 0.46 -1.13
C GLN A 184 -18.63 0.17 -2.22
N VAL A 185 -17.82 -0.86 -2.05
CA VAL A 185 -16.73 -1.21 -2.99
C VAL A 185 -17.23 -1.44 -4.42
N PRO A 186 -18.33 -2.19 -4.67
CA PRO A 186 -18.88 -2.36 -6.01
C PRO A 186 -19.23 -1.05 -6.71
N ASP A 187 -19.79 -0.10 -5.96
CA ASP A 187 -20.16 1.22 -6.50
C ASP A 187 -18.94 2.04 -6.87
N VAL A 188 -17.86 1.98 -6.06
CA VAL A 188 -16.58 2.62 -6.39
C VAL A 188 -16.02 2.05 -7.69
N PHE A 189 -15.98 0.73 -7.85
CA PHE A 189 -15.50 0.10 -9.10
C PHE A 189 -16.35 0.51 -10.31
N THR A 190 -17.68 0.52 -10.15
CA THR A 190 -18.61 0.95 -11.19
C THR A 190 -18.38 2.40 -11.61
N VAL A 191 -18.22 3.31 -10.65
CA VAL A 191 -17.93 4.72 -10.93
C VAL A 191 -16.58 4.88 -11.61
N MET A 192 -15.55 4.11 -11.21
CA MET A 192 -14.24 4.16 -11.83
C MET A 192 -14.29 3.66 -13.29
N GLU A 193 -14.96 2.55 -13.57
CA GLU A 193 -15.08 2.05 -14.94
C GLU A 193 -15.89 3.00 -15.82
N ASN A 194 -17.03 3.48 -15.36
CA ASN A 194 -17.88 4.40 -16.11
C ASN A 194 -17.23 5.75 -16.38
N SER A 195 -16.42 6.26 -15.45
CA SER A 195 -15.78 7.59 -15.58
C SER A 195 -14.46 7.54 -16.33
N TYR A 196 -13.71 6.44 -16.24
CA TYR A 196 -12.32 6.38 -16.69
C TYR A 196 -12.00 5.21 -17.59
N GLN A 197 -12.95 4.28 -17.81
CA GLN A 197 -12.75 3.08 -18.63
C GLN A 197 -11.43 2.37 -18.26
N CYS A 198 -11.26 2.05 -16.98
CA CYS A 198 -10.02 1.49 -16.43
C CYS A 198 -9.58 0.23 -17.15
N THR A 199 -10.54 -0.59 -17.62
CA THR A 199 -10.31 -1.81 -18.40
C THR A 199 -9.76 -1.53 -19.81
N GLN A 200 -9.87 -0.30 -20.32
CA GLN A 200 -9.37 0.10 -21.63
C GLN A 200 -8.19 1.06 -21.56
N THR A 201 -8.06 1.78 -20.44
CA THR A 201 -7.05 2.83 -20.26
C THR A 201 -5.75 2.24 -19.75
N LYS A 202 -4.66 2.45 -20.50
CA LYS A 202 -3.31 2.05 -20.08
C LYS A 202 -2.88 2.77 -18.81
N GLY A 203 -2.24 2.01 -17.91
CA GLY A 203 -1.62 2.58 -16.73
C GLY A 203 -2.60 3.01 -15.63
N MET A 204 -3.84 2.58 -15.71
CA MET A 204 -4.81 2.74 -14.65
C MET A 204 -5.06 1.39 -13.98
N SER A 205 -5.12 1.39 -12.65
CA SER A 205 -5.49 0.19 -11.88
C SER A 205 -6.24 0.56 -10.62
N VAL A 206 -7.19 -0.25 -10.28
CA VAL A 206 -7.99 -0.17 -9.04
C VAL A 206 -7.97 -1.54 -8.41
N LEU A 207 -7.57 -1.64 -7.16
CA LEU A 207 -7.54 -2.88 -6.36
C LEU A 207 -8.29 -2.64 -5.07
N SER A 208 -8.89 -3.70 -4.52
CA SER A 208 -9.35 -3.73 -3.13
C SER A 208 -8.60 -4.80 -2.34
N ILE A 209 -8.43 -4.58 -1.04
CA ILE A 209 -7.74 -5.48 -0.13
C ILE A 209 -8.54 -5.50 1.18
N ASP A 210 -8.89 -6.69 1.65
CA ASP A 210 -9.61 -6.86 2.90
C ASP A 210 -8.78 -6.38 4.09
N ILE A 211 -9.41 -5.59 4.96
CA ILE A 211 -8.80 -5.07 6.18
C ILE A 211 -9.20 -5.97 7.35
N HIS A 212 -8.20 -6.37 8.15
CA HIS A 212 -8.41 -7.17 9.35
C HIS A 212 -8.87 -6.30 10.53
N ASN A 213 -8.18 -5.20 10.82
CA ASN A 213 -8.56 -4.24 11.86
C ASN A 213 -8.53 -2.82 11.33
N PHE A 214 -9.49 -1.99 11.75
CA PHE A 214 -9.60 -0.59 11.35
C PHE A 214 -9.92 0.34 12.53
N SER A 215 -9.13 1.38 12.74
CA SER A 215 -9.17 2.22 13.94
C SER A 215 -10.43 3.09 14.12
N ARG A 216 -11.15 3.36 13.05
CA ARG A 216 -12.38 4.17 13.13
C ARG A 216 -13.60 3.38 13.56
N ASN A 217 -13.56 2.06 13.46
CA ASN A 217 -14.64 1.19 13.91
C ASN A 217 -14.16 0.32 15.06
N ARG A 218 -14.55 0.67 16.28
CA ARG A 218 -14.18 -0.03 17.52
C ARG A 218 -14.91 -1.36 17.72
N SER A 219 -15.91 -1.66 16.90
CA SER A 219 -16.74 -2.86 16.99
C SER A 219 -16.36 -3.95 15.97
N LEU A 220 -15.26 -3.80 15.25
CA LEU A 220 -14.83 -4.81 14.29
C LEU A 220 -14.57 -6.14 14.98
N THR A 221 -15.21 -7.17 14.47
CA THR A 221 -14.80 -8.54 14.75
C THR A 221 -13.59 -8.83 13.88
N PRO A 222 -12.43 -9.14 14.46
CA PRO A 222 -11.25 -9.46 13.66
C PRO A 222 -11.54 -10.61 12.70
N LEU A 223 -11.14 -10.47 11.46
CA LEU A 223 -11.21 -11.56 10.49
C LEU A 223 -10.36 -12.73 11.00
N LYS A 224 -10.85 -13.94 10.84
CA LYS A 224 -10.02 -15.12 11.08
C LYS A 224 -8.96 -15.20 9.99
N THR A 225 -7.71 -15.22 10.38
CA THR A 225 -6.59 -15.38 9.45
C THR A 225 -5.64 -16.46 9.94
N ASP A 226 -5.18 -17.29 9.01
CA ASP A 226 -4.10 -18.26 9.26
C ASP A 226 -2.71 -17.63 9.07
N SER A 227 -2.65 -16.34 8.77
CA SER A 227 -1.39 -15.63 8.57
C SER A 227 -0.66 -15.43 9.89
N GLU A 228 0.60 -15.85 9.93
CA GLU A 228 1.48 -15.59 11.06
C GLU A 228 1.99 -14.16 11.14
N ARG A 229 1.77 -13.38 10.07
CA ARG A 229 2.26 -12.00 9.90
C ARG A 229 1.18 -11.08 9.41
N GLU A 230 1.23 -9.86 9.90
CA GLU A 230 0.39 -8.76 9.43
C GLU A 230 1.23 -7.55 9.09
N ILE A 231 0.69 -6.71 8.22
CA ILE A 231 1.17 -5.37 8.00
C ILE A 231 0.26 -4.38 8.73
N LEU A 232 0.87 -3.48 9.50
CA LEU A 232 0.22 -2.31 10.05
C LEU A 232 0.48 -1.14 9.11
N ILE A 233 -0.58 -0.60 8.53
CA ILE A 233 -0.56 0.62 7.73
C ILE A 233 -1.13 1.75 8.59
N SER A 234 -0.31 2.79 8.78
CA SER A 234 -0.68 3.94 9.59
C SER A 234 -0.55 5.22 8.77
N ILE A 235 -1.67 5.90 8.55
CA ILE A 235 -1.71 7.17 7.83
C ILE A 235 -1.87 8.28 8.86
N VAL A 236 -0.81 9.01 9.15
CA VAL A 236 -0.75 9.95 10.26
C VAL A 236 -0.31 11.35 9.81
N SER A 237 -0.61 12.35 10.62
CA SER A 237 0.02 13.66 10.48
C SER A 237 1.53 13.56 10.75
N GLU A 238 2.35 14.36 10.07
CA GLU A 238 3.82 14.23 10.10
C GLU A 238 4.39 14.33 11.54
N GLU A 239 3.78 15.13 12.40
CA GLU A 239 4.18 15.30 13.81
C GLU A 239 4.03 14.02 14.66
N LEU A 240 3.25 13.03 14.21
CA LEU A 240 3.03 11.77 14.94
C LEU A 240 4.04 10.67 14.60
N GLU A 241 4.91 10.87 13.61
CA GLU A 241 5.88 9.85 13.18
C GLU A 241 6.82 9.43 14.33
N GLU A 242 7.28 10.39 15.15
CA GLU A 242 8.15 10.06 16.29
C GLU A 242 7.43 9.24 17.38
N GLU A 243 6.16 9.54 17.66
CA GLU A 243 5.36 8.78 18.62
C GLU A 243 5.09 7.37 18.13
N TYR A 244 4.77 7.23 16.84
CA TYR A 244 4.66 5.93 16.18
C TYR A 244 5.94 5.09 16.35
N ILE A 245 7.10 5.67 16.05
CA ILE A 245 8.40 4.99 16.18
C ILE A 245 8.65 4.53 17.63
N LYS A 246 8.27 5.32 18.64
CA LYS A 246 8.38 4.92 20.03
C LYS A 246 7.55 3.68 20.37
N ILE A 247 6.30 3.64 19.88
CA ILE A 247 5.42 2.48 20.07
C ILE A 247 6.03 1.25 19.37
N MET A 248 6.49 1.39 18.12
CA MET A 248 7.11 0.27 17.40
C MET A 248 8.34 -0.27 18.15
N LYS A 249 9.20 0.60 18.67
CA LYS A 249 10.37 0.20 19.47
C LYS A 249 10.00 -0.49 20.78
N LYS A 250 8.93 -0.05 21.46
CA LYS A 250 8.39 -0.69 22.68
C LYS A 250 8.06 -2.17 22.42
N HIS A 251 7.51 -2.47 21.24
CA HIS A 251 7.17 -3.83 20.82
C HIS A 251 8.32 -4.57 20.10
N ARG A 252 9.55 -4.04 20.16
CA ARG A 252 10.75 -4.63 19.54
C ARG A 252 10.54 -4.95 18.04
N MET A 253 9.91 -4.04 17.33
CA MET A 253 9.77 -4.13 15.89
C MET A 253 11.05 -3.63 15.22
N ASN A 254 11.59 -4.41 14.29
CA ASN A 254 12.92 -4.18 13.72
C ASN A 254 12.92 -3.33 12.46
N GLY A 255 11.75 -2.95 11.95
CA GLY A 255 11.66 -2.20 10.69
C GLY A 255 10.34 -1.50 10.51
N GLY A 256 10.36 -0.58 9.59
CA GLY A 256 9.21 0.15 9.09
C GLY A 256 9.63 1.06 7.95
N THR A 257 8.66 1.45 7.13
CA THR A 257 8.89 2.28 5.95
C THR A 257 7.90 3.43 5.95
N SER A 258 8.38 4.64 5.67
CA SER A 258 7.57 5.86 5.59
C SER A 258 7.55 6.39 4.17
N LEU A 259 6.35 6.69 3.67
CA LEU A 259 6.12 7.46 2.45
C LEU A 259 5.55 8.82 2.80
N LYS A 260 5.90 9.84 2.00
CA LYS A 260 5.24 11.14 2.05
C LYS A 260 3.97 11.09 1.23
N GLY A 261 2.87 11.52 1.83
CA GLY A 261 1.57 11.65 1.18
C GLY A 261 0.86 12.93 1.59
N HIS A 262 -0.31 13.14 1.05
CA HIS A 262 -1.19 14.24 1.43
C HIS A 262 -2.63 13.77 1.45
N GLY A 263 -3.43 14.40 2.31
CA GLY A 263 -4.86 14.14 2.36
C GLY A 263 -5.57 14.72 1.13
N SER A 264 -6.68 14.11 0.76
CA SER A 264 -7.46 14.50 -0.42
C SER A 264 -8.24 15.81 -0.24
N VAL A 265 -8.42 16.28 0.99
CA VAL A 265 -9.15 17.52 1.29
C VAL A 265 -8.17 18.67 1.39
N SER A 266 -8.38 19.74 0.58
CA SER A 266 -7.51 20.90 0.64
C SER A 266 -7.67 21.66 1.98
N PRO A 267 -6.58 22.28 2.50
CA PRO A 267 -6.62 23.07 3.71
C PRO A 267 -7.63 24.21 3.64
N GLU A 268 -7.75 24.83 2.47
CA GLU A 268 -8.71 25.93 2.25
C GLU A 268 -10.15 25.44 2.36
N MET A 269 -10.45 24.25 1.84
CA MET A 269 -11.79 23.65 1.93
C MET A 269 -12.13 23.29 3.38
N MET A 270 -11.19 22.71 4.12
CA MET A 270 -11.37 22.38 5.54
C MET A 270 -11.56 23.64 6.39
N LYS A 271 -10.76 24.68 6.15
CA LYS A 271 -10.91 25.97 6.85
C LYS A 271 -12.25 26.65 6.51
N LYS A 272 -12.68 26.58 5.26
CA LYS A 272 -13.93 27.20 4.78
C LYS A 272 -15.18 26.51 5.32
N ILE A 273 -15.17 25.16 5.40
CA ILE A 273 -16.35 24.36 5.79
C ILE A 273 -16.41 24.15 7.30
N PHE A 274 -15.26 23.86 7.93
CA PHE A 274 -15.20 23.41 9.32
C PHE A 274 -14.44 24.36 10.25
N ASN A 275 -13.90 25.45 9.72
CA ASN A 275 -13.01 26.39 10.44
C ASN A 275 -11.81 25.71 11.13
N ILE A 276 -11.33 24.61 10.55
CA ILE A 276 -10.22 23.81 11.07
C ILE A 276 -9.03 23.97 10.13
N THR A 277 -7.85 24.29 10.69
CA THR A 277 -6.59 24.25 9.96
C THR A 277 -6.02 22.85 10.06
N VAL A 278 -6.11 22.06 8.99
CA VAL A 278 -5.53 20.72 8.90
C VAL A 278 -4.27 20.77 8.03
N ASN A 279 -3.17 20.20 8.52
CA ASN A 279 -1.99 19.99 7.71
C ASN A 279 -2.31 18.88 6.68
N PRO A 280 -2.30 19.16 5.36
CA PRO A 280 -2.58 18.16 4.34
C PRO A 280 -1.47 17.14 4.23
N GLN A 281 -0.26 17.44 4.74
CA GLN A 281 0.87 16.52 4.69
C GLN A 281 0.64 15.34 5.63
N LYS A 282 0.77 14.15 5.08
CA LYS A 282 0.62 12.87 5.77
C LYS A 282 1.86 12.03 5.59
N LYS A 283 2.10 11.18 6.58
CA LYS A 283 3.02 10.05 6.47
C LYS A 283 2.20 8.78 6.34
N ILE A 284 2.59 7.94 5.41
CA ILE A 284 2.05 6.59 5.27
C ILE A 284 3.14 5.65 5.77
N LEU A 285 2.89 5.02 6.90
CA LEU A 285 3.85 4.20 7.62
C LEU A 285 3.46 2.75 7.46
N PHE A 286 4.39 1.93 6.99
CA PHE A 286 4.22 0.49 6.80
C PHE A 286 5.14 -0.24 7.79
N THR A 287 4.56 -1.07 8.64
CA THR A 287 5.32 -1.95 9.54
C THR A 287 4.80 -3.37 9.42
N ILE A 288 5.69 -4.34 9.23
CA ILE A 288 5.38 -5.75 9.14
C ILE A 288 6.09 -6.51 10.25
N ASP A 289 5.35 -7.34 10.98
CA ASP A 289 5.89 -8.25 11.99
C ASP A 289 4.91 -9.43 12.19
N THR A 290 5.13 -10.24 13.20
CA THR A 290 4.18 -11.28 13.61
C THR A 290 2.84 -10.66 14.02
N THR A 291 1.74 -11.34 13.73
CA THR A 291 0.38 -10.91 14.08
C THR A 291 0.30 -10.47 15.55
N LYS A 292 0.88 -11.24 16.47
CA LYS A 292 0.88 -10.92 17.91
C LYS A 292 1.53 -9.56 18.22
N LYS A 293 2.66 -9.22 17.60
CA LYS A 293 3.34 -7.93 17.82
C LYS A 293 2.55 -6.79 17.20
N ILE A 294 2.00 -7.00 16.00
CA ILE A 294 1.17 -6.01 15.31
C ILE A 294 -0.08 -5.69 16.12
N GLU A 295 -0.81 -6.70 16.63
CA GLU A 295 -1.98 -6.51 17.49
C GLU A 295 -1.63 -5.72 18.75
N ALA A 296 -0.54 -6.07 19.42
CA ALA A 296 -0.10 -5.35 20.62
C ALA A 296 0.25 -3.88 20.33
N ALA A 297 0.94 -3.60 19.23
CA ALA A 297 1.27 -2.24 18.82
C ALA A 297 0.01 -1.46 18.39
N TYR A 298 -0.90 -2.10 17.66
CA TYR A 298 -2.17 -1.52 17.26
C TYR A 298 -3.01 -1.11 18.48
N HIS A 299 -3.08 -1.97 19.49
CA HIS A 299 -3.77 -1.66 20.77
C HIS A 299 -3.14 -0.46 21.47
N ASP A 300 -1.80 -0.40 21.54
CA ASP A 300 -1.09 0.74 22.15
C ASP A 300 -1.34 2.04 21.37
N ILE A 301 -1.38 1.99 20.05
CA ILE A 301 -1.74 3.14 19.21
C ILE A 301 -3.14 3.64 19.56
N LEU A 302 -4.13 2.76 19.61
CA LEU A 302 -5.52 3.14 19.93
C LEU A 302 -5.68 3.67 21.37
N SER A 303 -4.81 3.24 22.28
CA SER A 303 -4.79 3.69 23.67
C SER A 303 -4.03 5.00 23.87
N SER A 304 -3.20 5.41 22.92
CA SER A 304 -2.44 6.66 22.97
C SER A 304 -3.34 7.86 22.72
N ALA A 305 -3.41 8.79 23.68
CA ALA A 305 -4.19 10.03 23.52
C ALA A 305 -3.76 10.86 22.30
N LYS A 306 -2.43 10.86 21.98
CA LYS A 306 -1.90 11.60 20.82
C LYS A 306 -2.24 10.92 19.50
N MET A 307 -2.05 9.59 19.43
CA MET A 307 -2.25 8.84 18.20
C MET A 307 -3.74 8.71 17.86
N ASN A 308 -4.60 8.63 18.86
CA ASN A 308 -6.05 8.46 18.69
C ASN A 308 -6.84 9.78 18.68
N GLU A 309 -6.17 10.92 18.58
CA GLU A 309 -6.83 12.22 18.43
C GLU A 309 -7.58 12.28 17.08
N ALA A 310 -8.76 12.89 17.11
CA ALA A 310 -9.62 12.99 15.93
C ALA A 310 -8.88 13.65 14.75
N HIS A 311 -9.02 13.07 13.56
CA HIS A 311 -8.43 13.52 12.29
C HIS A 311 -6.89 13.44 12.17
N LYS A 312 -6.17 12.96 13.19
CA LYS A 312 -4.70 12.87 13.16
C LYS A 312 -4.18 11.58 12.58
N GLY A 313 -4.90 10.46 12.73
CA GLY A 313 -4.43 9.17 12.27
C GLY A 313 -5.54 8.25 11.78
N VAL A 314 -5.16 7.36 10.88
CA VAL A 314 -5.94 6.19 10.42
C VAL A 314 -5.01 4.99 10.50
N TYR A 315 -5.45 3.93 11.15
CA TYR A 315 -4.66 2.73 11.41
C TYR A 315 -5.44 1.52 10.96
N LEU A 316 -4.79 0.64 10.21
CA LEU A 316 -5.38 -0.59 9.72
C LEU A 316 -4.35 -1.71 9.65
N THR A 317 -4.80 -2.94 9.81
CA THR A 317 -3.96 -4.13 9.67
C THR A 317 -4.49 -5.02 8.55
N ILE A 318 -3.56 -5.67 7.84
CA ILE A 318 -3.87 -6.57 6.73
C ILE A 318 -3.01 -7.83 6.90
N PRO A 319 -3.60 -9.05 6.80
CA PRO A 319 -2.84 -10.29 6.78
C PRO A 319 -1.87 -10.37 5.61
N VAL A 320 -0.66 -10.85 5.85
CA VAL A 320 0.36 -11.01 4.81
C VAL A 320 0.31 -12.42 4.25
N HIS A 321 0.15 -12.56 2.95
CA HIS A 321 0.10 -13.86 2.27
C HIS A 321 1.48 -14.53 2.16
N ALA A 322 2.52 -13.74 1.84
CA ALA A 322 3.90 -14.22 1.78
C ALA A 322 4.87 -13.07 2.10
N ALA A 323 6.04 -13.38 2.64
CA ALA A 323 7.07 -12.39 2.94
C ALA A 323 8.47 -12.99 2.74
N TYR A 324 9.39 -12.18 2.23
CA TYR A 324 10.78 -12.53 1.97
C TYR A 324 11.71 -11.42 2.49
N GLY A 325 12.93 -11.77 2.91
CA GLY A 325 13.91 -10.80 3.37
C GLY A 325 13.65 -10.25 4.79
N LEU A 326 12.69 -10.81 5.52
CA LEU A 326 12.47 -10.47 6.92
C LEU A 326 13.50 -11.16 7.78
N TYR A 327 14.29 -10.36 8.51
CA TYR A 327 15.28 -10.85 9.43
C TYR A 327 14.57 -11.49 10.63
N GLN A 328 14.88 -12.75 10.92
CA GLN A 328 14.53 -13.38 12.18
C GLN A 328 15.75 -13.25 13.11
N GLU A 329 15.62 -12.50 14.21
CA GLU A 329 16.55 -12.62 15.31
C GLU A 329 16.38 -14.03 15.91
N ASN A 330 17.42 -14.86 15.80
CA ASN A 330 17.55 -16.12 16.52
C ASN A 330 17.72 -15.86 18.01
#